data_e9eef996ba2a9bd91d5b259f9359a176
#
_entry.id   e9eef996ba2a9bd91d5b259f9359a176
#
_cell.length_a   1.000
_cell.length_b   1.000
_cell.length_c   1.000
_cell.angle_alpha   90.00
_cell.angle_beta   90.00
_cell.angle_gamma   90.00
#
_symmetry.space_group_name_H-M   'P 1'
#
loop_
_entity.id
_entity.type
_entity.pdbx_description
1 polymer ?
#
loop_
_entity_poly.entity_id
_entity_poly.type
_entity_poly.pdbx_seq_one_letter_code
_entity_poly.pdbx_strand_id
1 'polypeptide(L)'
;MTAERNFLVIGHRAHTAADWKLDDICGGAGRLDVLVRSVTASLWKSHGIRRNTDVWLSLRGKPAPDVTVHFSGKNIKYLNPDERSTAALIRNGLIKLNNRAGPIESSPGVTLLRESFSELVKKLPNPVLLSENGNTKIESKYKTFILGDDKDPDESEMEILQPFNKAKIGETSLLTSACITLIHHFLDEE
;
A
#
# COMPACT_ATOMS: atom_id res chain seq x y z
N MET A 1 19.76 -0.24 -3.10
CA MET A 1 19.04 -0.30 -4.39
C MET A 1 17.58 -0.08 -4.07
N THR A 2 16.95 0.87 -4.73
CA THR A 2 15.50 1.11 -4.68
C THR A 2 14.77 -0.08 -5.29
N ALA A 3 13.57 -0.38 -4.81
CA ALA A 3 12.72 -1.41 -5.40
C ALA A 3 12.42 -1.09 -6.87
N GLU A 4 12.31 -2.12 -7.69
CA GLU A 4 11.95 -1.99 -9.11
C GLU A 4 10.48 -1.64 -9.27
N ARG A 5 9.64 -2.12 -8.33
CA ARG A 5 8.19 -1.91 -8.29
C ARG A 5 7.77 -1.42 -6.92
N ASN A 6 6.92 -0.42 -6.88
CA ASN A 6 6.29 0.07 -5.66
C ASN A 6 4.78 0.08 -5.84
N PHE A 7 4.06 -0.38 -4.83
CA PHE A 7 2.62 -0.23 -4.75
C PHE A 7 2.28 0.71 -3.59
N LEU A 8 1.61 1.81 -3.88
CA LEU A 8 1.06 2.71 -2.87
C LEU A 8 -0.44 2.50 -2.81
N VAL A 9 -0.94 2.05 -1.65
CA VAL A 9 -2.37 1.87 -1.41
C VAL A 9 -2.87 2.90 -0.41
N ILE A 10 -3.89 3.67 -0.81
CA ILE A 10 -4.51 4.68 0.04
C ILE A 10 -5.58 4.00 0.88
N GLY A 11 -5.43 4.04 2.19
CA GLY A 11 -6.39 3.51 3.15
C GLY A 11 -7.17 4.62 3.83
N HIS A 12 -8.24 5.10 3.19
CA HIS A 12 -9.00 6.27 3.61
C HIS A 12 -9.56 6.19 5.02
N ARG A 13 -9.92 4.98 5.46
CA ARG A 13 -10.51 4.74 6.79
C ARG A 13 -9.62 3.92 7.70
N ALA A 14 -8.50 3.40 7.19
CA ALA A 14 -7.59 2.55 7.94
C ALA A 14 -7.02 3.30 9.14
N HIS A 15 -7.19 2.72 10.34
CA HIS A 15 -6.83 3.36 11.60
C HIS A 15 -5.34 3.60 11.71
N THR A 16 -4.99 4.76 12.26
CA THR A 16 -3.60 5.23 12.47
C THR A 16 -3.08 4.94 13.88
N ALA A 17 -3.85 4.20 14.67
CA ALA A 17 -3.52 3.70 16.00
C ALA A 17 -3.91 2.22 16.13
N ALA A 18 -3.35 1.53 17.13
CA ALA A 18 -3.61 0.12 17.38
C ALA A 18 -4.84 -0.10 18.31
N ASP A 19 -5.90 0.66 18.11
CA ASP A 19 -7.12 0.69 18.91
C ASP A 19 -8.19 -0.33 18.46
N TRP A 20 -7.78 -1.32 17.67
CA TRP A 20 -8.63 -2.35 17.09
C TRP A 20 -8.11 -3.76 17.39
N LYS A 21 -8.96 -4.76 17.16
CA LYS A 21 -8.67 -6.17 17.41
C LYS A 21 -8.32 -6.90 16.12
N LEU A 22 -7.43 -7.90 16.19
CA LEU A 22 -7.03 -8.74 15.04
C LEU A 22 -8.19 -9.60 14.50
N ASP A 23 -9.24 -9.77 15.26
CA ASP A 23 -10.43 -10.53 14.85
C ASP A 23 -11.44 -9.66 14.09
N ASP A 24 -11.24 -8.33 14.05
CA ASP A 24 -12.10 -7.39 13.35
C ASP A 24 -11.27 -6.33 12.58
N ILE A 25 -10.52 -6.78 11.61
CA ILE A 25 -9.70 -5.91 10.74
C ILE A 25 -10.54 -5.21 9.66
N CYS A 26 -11.74 -5.69 9.39
CA CYS A 26 -12.65 -5.10 8.43
C CYS A 26 -13.43 -3.93 9.06
N GLY A 27 -14.18 -4.18 10.12
CA GLY A 27 -15.02 -3.17 10.77
C GLY A 27 -14.23 -2.29 11.73
N GLY A 28 -13.57 -2.89 12.70
CA GLY A 28 -12.90 -2.19 13.79
C GLY A 28 -11.61 -1.46 13.39
N ALA A 29 -10.94 -1.87 12.32
CA ALA A 29 -9.71 -1.25 11.85
C ALA A 29 -9.90 -0.36 10.60
N GLY A 30 -11.14 -0.06 10.20
CA GLY A 30 -11.45 0.84 9.08
C GLY A 30 -11.04 0.28 7.71
N ARG A 31 -11.47 -0.95 7.39
CA ARG A 31 -11.20 -1.65 6.13
C ARG A 31 -9.72 -2.00 5.92
N LEU A 32 -9.01 -2.23 7.01
CA LEU A 32 -7.62 -2.70 6.93
C LEU A 32 -7.48 -4.03 6.16
N ASP A 33 -8.54 -4.83 6.06
CA ASP A 33 -8.62 -6.05 5.26
C ASP A 33 -8.22 -5.84 3.80
N VAL A 34 -8.62 -4.73 3.19
CA VAL A 34 -8.23 -4.40 1.80
C VAL A 34 -6.72 -4.17 1.69
N LEU A 35 -6.14 -3.45 2.65
CA LEU A 35 -4.72 -3.12 2.66
C LEU A 35 -3.85 -4.37 2.89
N VAL A 36 -4.22 -5.24 3.83
CA VAL A 36 -3.44 -6.46 4.09
C VAL A 36 -3.48 -7.43 2.91
N ARG A 37 -4.64 -7.57 2.22
CA ARG A 37 -4.71 -8.32 0.97
C ARG A 37 -3.82 -7.73 -0.12
N SER A 38 -3.72 -6.40 -0.18
CA SER A 38 -2.84 -5.71 -1.11
C SER A 38 -1.37 -5.98 -0.83
N VAL A 39 -0.94 -6.04 0.44
CA VAL A 39 0.42 -6.45 0.82
C VAL A 39 0.71 -7.87 0.36
N THR A 40 -0.23 -8.80 0.61
CA THR A 40 -0.08 -10.20 0.19
C THR A 40 0.01 -10.31 -1.33
N ALA A 41 -0.89 -9.66 -2.08
CA ALA A 41 -0.87 -9.68 -3.54
C ALA A 41 0.41 -9.06 -4.13
N SER A 42 0.99 -8.05 -3.45
CA SER A 42 2.21 -7.39 -3.92
C SER A 42 3.47 -8.21 -3.68
N LEU A 43 3.57 -8.88 -2.54
CA LEU A 43 4.83 -9.47 -2.09
C LEU A 43 4.90 -10.98 -2.23
N TRP A 44 3.77 -11.70 -2.10
CA TRP A 44 3.79 -13.16 -2.16
C TRP A 44 3.77 -13.69 -3.59
N LYS A 45 4.54 -14.73 -3.83
CA LYS A 45 4.49 -15.62 -4.99
C LYS A 45 4.64 -17.07 -4.52
N SER A 46 4.39 -18.04 -5.41
CA SER A 46 4.28 -19.46 -5.08
C SER A 46 5.35 -20.01 -4.10
N HIS A 47 6.59 -19.57 -4.25
CA HIS A 47 7.72 -20.10 -3.47
C HIS A 47 8.53 -18.98 -2.77
N GLY A 48 7.88 -17.91 -2.33
CA GLY A 48 8.55 -16.87 -1.54
C GLY A 48 8.07 -15.46 -1.79
N ILE A 49 8.93 -14.51 -1.48
CA ILE A 49 8.65 -13.08 -1.52
C ILE A 49 9.26 -12.45 -2.77
N ARG A 50 8.55 -11.52 -3.42
CA ARG A 50 9.08 -10.63 -4.45
C ARG A 50 10.06 -9.64 -3.84
N ARG A 51 11.35 -9.93 -3.96
CA ARG A 51 12.42 -9.16 -3.34
C ARG A 51 12.70 -7.81 -4.00
N ASN A 52 12.19 -7.60 -5.19
CA ASN A 52 12.30 -6.36 -5.98
C ASN A 52 11.05 -5.46 -5.88
N THR A 53 10.13 -5.75 -4.96
CA THR A 53 8.88 -5.02 -4.80
C THR A 53 8.76 -4.47 -3.39
N ASP A 54 8.34 -3.22 -3.25
CA ASP A 54 7.98 -2.59 -1.98
C ASP A 54 6.51 -2.19 -1.96
N VAL A 55 5.92 -2.16 -0.76
CA VAL A 55 4.53 -1.75 -0.55
C VAL A 55 4.47 -0.61 0.45
N TRP A 56 3.71 0.41 0.11
CA TRP A 56 3.47 1.59 0.90
C TRP A 56 1.97 1.70 1.20
N LEU A 57 1.59 1.68 2.45
CA LEU A 57 0.22 1.88 2.88
C LEU A 57 0.10 3.27 3.49
N SER A 58 -0.76 4.11 2.94
CA SER A 58 -1.10 5.40 3.52
C SER A 58 -2.35 5.24 4.37
N LEU A 59 -2.20 5.11 5.70
CA LEU A 59 -3.31 5.01 6.64
C LEU A 59 -3.82 6.42 6.96
N ARG A 60 -5.07 6.73 6.62
CA ARG A 60 -5.64 8.07 6.71
C ARG A 60 -6.91 8.13 7.58
N GLY A 61 -7.22 7.07 8.29
CA GLY A 61 -8.34 7.02 9.22
C GLY A 61 -8.04 7.69 10.56
N LYS A 62 -8.91 7.43 11.52
CA LYS A 62 -8.76 7.95 12.90
C LYS A 62 -7.75 7.12 13.71
N PRO A 63 -7.25 7.65 14.85
CA PRO A 63 -7.61 8.94 15.42
C PRO A 63 -6.95 10.17 14.78
N ALA A 64 -6.02 10.03 13.88
CA ALA A 64 -5.26 11.07 13.16
C ALA A 64 -3.79 11.09 13.61
N PRO A 65 -2.92 11.80 12.97
CA PRO A 65 -2.81 12.12 11.55
C PRO A 65 -2.26 10.94 10.75
N ASP A 66 -2.09 11.11 9.45
CA ASP A 66 -1.62 10.09 8.51
C ASP A 66 -0.40 9.29 9.01
N VAL A 67 -0.43 7.99 8.77
CA VAL A 67 0.69 7.07 9.03
C VAL A 67 1.01 6.30 7.76
N THR A 68 2.26 6.33 7.36
CA THR A 68 2.78 5.47 6.31
C THR A 68 3.31 4.18 6.91
N VAL A 69 2.92 3.04 6.34
CA VAL A 69 3.51 1.73 6.62
C VAL A 69 4.23 1.25 5.37
N HIS A 70 5.52 1.06 5.47
CA HIS A 70 6.37 0.55 4.39
C HIS A 70 6.73 -0.91 4.63
N PHE A 71 6.45 -1.77 3.67
CA PHE A 71 6.91 -3.16 3.60
C PHE A 71 7.99 -3.28 2.52
N SER A 72 9.22 -3.54 2.93
CA SER A 72 10.33 -3.76 1.99
C SER A 72 10.42 -5.23 1.60
N GLY A 73 10.10 -5.57 0.37
CA GLY A 73 10.21 -6.94 -0.12
C GLY A 73 11.63 -7.49 -0.01
N LYS A 74 12.65 -6.64 -0.13
CA LYS A 74 14.04 -7.04 0.03
C LYS A 74 14.36 -7.52 1.44
N ASN A 75 13.84 -6.83 2.46
CA ASN A 75 14.24 -7.00 3.86
C ASN A 75 13.20 -7.74 4.70
N ILE A 76 11.96 -7.88 4.21
CA ILE A 76 10.85 -8.42 4.98
C ILE A 76 11.15 -9.82 5.50
N LYS A 77 10.89 -10.01 6.80
CA LYS A 77 10.83 -11.31 7.49
C LYS A 77 9.49 -11.42 8.21
N TYR A 78 9.10 -12.65 8.54
CA TYR A 78 7.89 -12.96 9.32
C TYR A 78 6.56 -12.57 8.65
N LEU A 79 6.57 -12.25 7.33
CA LEU A 79 5.35 -12.09 6.56
C LEU A 79 4.83 -13.48 6.19
N ASN A 80 3.57 -13.77 6.52
CA ASN A 80 2.85 -14.96 6.07
C ASN A 80 1.75 -14.57 5.08
N PRO A 81 1.24 -15.50 4.27
CA PRO A 81 0.25 -15.17 3.24
C PRO A 81 -1.16 -14.90 3.77
N ASP A 82 -1.37 -15.01 5.09
CA ASP A 82 -2.66 -14.76 5.72
C ASP A 82 -2.85 -13.30 6.15
N GLU A 83 -4.11 -12.85 6.16
CA GLU A 83 -4.46 -11.47 6.51
C GLU A 83 -4.15 -11.13 7.97
N ARG A 84 -4.36 -12.07 8.89
CA ARG A 84 -4.19 -11.85 10.33
C ARG A 84 -2.74 -11.57 10.70
N SER A 85 -1.78 -12.33 10.15
CA SER A 85 -0.35 -12.11 10.43
C SER A 85 0.14 -10.79 9.84
N THR A 86 -0.30 -10.42 8.65
CA THR A 86 0.01 -9.12 8.04
C THR A 86 -0.57 -7.97 8.88
N ALA A 87 -1.82 -8.09 9.32
CA ALA A 87 -2.44 -7.12 10.23
C ALA A 87 -1.70 -7.02 11.57
N ALA A 88 -1.19 -8.12 12.11
CA ALA A 88 -0.40 -8.13 13.34
C ALA A 88 0.91 -7.36 13.19
N LEU A 89 1.60 -7.45 12.04
CA LEU A 89 2.79 -6.65 11.75
C LEU A 89 2.48 -5.15 11.76
N ILE A 90 1.39 -4.74 11.12
CA ILE A 90 0.92 -3.34 11.11
C ILE A 90 0.57 -2.88 12.54
N ARG A 91 -0.24 -3.68 13.26
CA ARG A 91 -0.67 -3.34 14.63
C ARG A 91 0.51 -3.19 15.57
N ASN A 92 1.48 -4.10 15.54
CA ASN A 92 2.70 -4.02 16.34
C ASN A 92 3.53 -2.78 15.99
N GLY A 93 3.58 -2.42 14.70
CA GLY A 93 4.20 -1.18 14.25
C GLY A 93 3.52 0.05 14.82
N LEU A 94 2.19 0.12 14.77
CA LEU A 94 1.41 1.23 15.33
C LEU A 94 1.60 1.36 16.85
N ILE A 95 1.66 0.24 17.60
CA ILE A 95 1.97 0.24 19.03
C ILE A 95 3.35 0.85 19.29
N LYS A 96 4.37 0.46 18.51
CA LYS A 96 5.73 0.98 18.66
C LYS A 96 5.86 2.43 18.24
N LEU A 97 5.15 2.83 17.17
CA LEU A 97 5.13 4.22 16.70
C LEU A 97 4.50 5.13 17.76
N ASN A 98 3.35 4.71 18.33
CA ASN A 98 2.60 5.48 19.32
C ASN A 98 2.50 6.97 18.89
N ASN A 99 2.96 7.91 19.70
CA ASN A 99 2.95 9.35 19.42
C ASN A 99 4.25 9.88 18.79
N ARG A 100 5.17 8.99 18.38
CA ARG A 100 6.44 9.38 17.73
C ARG A 100 6.21 9.72 16.26
N ALA A 101 7.06 10.57 15.71
CA ALA A 101 7.05 10.87 14.27
C ALA A 101 7.56 9.68 13.42
N GLY A 102 8.52 8.92 13.94
CA GLY A 102 9.23 7.86 13.23
C GLY A 102 10.47 8.41 12.47
N PRO A 103 11.05 7.65 11.54
CA PRO A 103 10.66 6.28 11.19
C PRO A 103 10.98 5.27 12.30
N ILE A 104 10.15 4.24 12.43
CA ILE A 104 10.35 3.13 13.36
C ILE A 104 10.30 1.82 12.59
N GLU A 105 11.39 1.07 12.58
CA GLU A 105 11.37 -0.31 12.10
C GLU A 105 10.75 -1.20 13.19
N SER A 106 9.56 -1.70 12.93
CA SER A 106 8.81 -2.51 13.91
C SER A 106 9.21 -3.98 13.88
N SER A 107 9.59 -4.46 12.73
CA SER A 107 10.18 -5.77 12.45
C SER A 107 11.01 -5.66 11.17
N PRO A 108 11.91 -6.61 10.88
CA PRO A 108 12.75 -6.53 9.68
C PRO A 108 11.92 -6.32 8.42
N GLY A 109 12.17 -5.21 7.74
CA GLY A 109 11.48 -4.82 6.51
C GLY A 109 10.08 -4.22 6.70
N VAL A 110 9.67 -3.88 7.93
CA VAL A 110 8.42 -3.15 8.21
C VAL A 110 8.73 -1.87 8.96
N THR A 111 8.54 -0.73 8.31
CA THR A 111 8.82 0.60 8.86
C THR A 111 7.56 1.45 8.88
N LEU A 112 7.35 2.18 9.97
CA LEU A 112 6.24 3.12 10.12
C LEU A 112 6.76 4.52 10.42
N LEU A 113 6.07 5.52 9.86
CA LEU A 113 6.33 6.92 10.15
C LEU A 113 5.06 7.75 9.94
N ARG A 114 5.02 8.92 10.61
CA ARG A 114 3.98 9.93 10.36
C ARG A 114 4.47 10.89 9.30
N GLU A 115 3.78 10.92 8.19
CA GLU A 115 4.02 11.85 7.09
C GLU A 115 2.73 12.08 6.32
N SER A 116 2.61 13.22 5.68
CA SER A 116 1.46 13.52 4.83
C SER A 116 1.48 12.70 3.54
N PHE A 117 0.32 12.49 2.94
CA PHE A 117 0.20 11.83 1.65
C PHE A 117 1.05 12.51 0.56
N SER A 118 1.09 13.85 0.56
CA SER A 118 1.92 14.62 -0.38
C SER A 118 3.42 14.35 -0.23
N GLU A 119 3.92 14.24 1.01
CA GLU A 119 5.33 13.90 1.26
C GLU A 119 5.65 12.46 0.81
N LEU A 120 4.74 11.52 1.07
CA LEU A 120 4.88 10.15 0.64
C LEU A 120 4.97 10.05 -0.89
N VAL A 121 4.02 10.63 -1.60
CA VAL A 121 3.97 10.56 -3.08
C VAL A 121 5.23 11.16 -3.72
N LYS A 122 5.75 12.28 -3.19
CA LYS A 122 6.96 12.94 -3.70
C LYS A 122 8.23 12.09 -3.59
N LYS A 123 8.28 11.13 -2.67
CA LYS A 123 9.44 10.24 -2.49
C LYS A 123 9.48 9.09 -3.48
N LEU A 124 8.32 8.75 -4.07
CA LEU A 124 8.18 7.54 -4.87
C LEU A 124 8.51 7.81 -6.34
N PRO A 125 9.31 6.92 -6.98
CA PRO A 125 9.77 7.14 -8.34
C PRO A 125 8.70 6.87 -9.37
N ASN A 126 8.60 7.71 -10.40
CA ASN A 126 7.77 7.53 -11.60
C ASN A 126 6.35 6.99 -11.32
N PRO A 127 5.54 7.72 -10.55
CA PRO A 127 4.21 7.25 -10.17
C PRO A 127 3.20 7.29 -11.32
N VAL A 128 2.25 6.36 -11.28
CA VAL A 128 1.05 6.32 -12.11
C VAL A 128 -0.15 6.01 -11.22
N LEU A 129 -1.24 6.76 -11.39
CA LEU A 129 -2.51 6.47 -10.71
C LEU A 129 -3.27 5.39 -11.47
N LEU A 130 -3.66 4.33 -10.78
CA LEU A 130 -4.59 3.37 -11.34
C LEU A 130 -6.02 3.93 -11.26
N SER A 131 -6.69 3.97 -12.39
CA SER A 131 -8.05 4.52 -12.50
C SER A 131 -8.82 3.85 -13.65
N GLU A 132 -10.09 3.60 -13.44
CA GLU A 132 -10.97 3.07 -14.51
C GLU A 132 -11.04 4.01 -15.71
N ASN A 133 -10.91 5.33 -15.48
CA ASN A 133 -10.86 6.36 -16.50
C ASN A 133 -9.43 6.63 -17.01
N GLY A 134 -8.49 5.72 -16.76
CA GLY A 134 -7.13 5.85 -17.24
C GLY A 134 -7.04 5.77 -18.76
N ASN A 135 -6.12 6.51 -19.34
CA ASN A 135 -5.89 6.59 -20.78
C ASN A 135 -4.55 5.99 -21.21
N THR A 136 -3.78 5.46 -20.27
CA THR A 136 -2.50 4.79 -20.55
C THR A 136 -2.56 3.31 -20.13
N LYS A 137 -1.63 2.52 -20.68
CA LYS A 137 -1.45 1.12 -20.31
C LYS A 137 -0.49 1.00 -19.14
N ILE A 138 -0.47 -0.17 -18.50
CA ILE A 138 0.58 -0.57 -17.56
C ILE A 138 1.87 -0.81 -18.37
N GLU A 139 2.96 -0.17 -17.98
CA GLU A 139 4.25 -0.23 -18.65
C GLU A 139 5.40 -0.20 -17.63
N SER A 140 6.50 -0.84 -17.90
CA SER A 140 7.69 -0.95 -17.03
C SER A 140 8.41 0.39 -16.76
N LYS A 141 8.10 1.44 -17.54
CA LYS A 141 8.55 2.80 -17.23
C LYS A 141 8.01 3.34 -15.91
N TYR A 142 6.81 2.92 -15.49
CA TYR A 142 6.26 3.27 -14.20
C TYR A 142 6.88 2.42 -13.11
N LYS A 143 7.31 3.06 -12.03
CA LYS A 143 7.95 2.38 -10.89
C LYS A 143 7.08 2.37 -9.65
N THR A 144 6.04 3.19 -9.62
CA THR A 144 5.07 3.27 -8.52
C THR A 144 3.65 3.27 -9.06
N PHE A 145 2.85 2.33 -8.57
CA PHE A 145 1.44 2.18 -8.90
C PHE A 145 0.61 2.61 -7.69
N ILE A 146 -0.18 3.67 -7.85
CA ILE A 146 -1.02 4.25 -6.79
C ILE A 146 -2.45 3.73 -6.97
N LEU A 147 -3.01 3.15 -5.90
CA LEU A 147 -4.35 2.55 -5.89
C LEU A 147 -5.13 3.02 -4.65
N GLY A 148 -6.45 3.13 -4.79
CA GLY A 148 -7.35 3.29 -3.65
C GLY A 148 -7.60 1.97 -2.92
N ASP A 149 -8.25 2.04 -1.76
CA ASP A 149 -8.79 0.88 -1.05
C ASP A 149 -10.13 0.42 -1.65
N ASP A 150 -11.24 0.59 -0.92
CA ASP A 150 -12.61 0.40 -1.41
C ASP A 150 -13.26 1.71 -1.89
N LYS A 151 -12.44 2.76 -2.03
CA LYS A 151 -12.83 4.09 -2.52
C LYS A 151 -11.80 4.64 -3.49
N ASP A 152 -12.27 5.47 -4.39
CA ASP A 152 -11.41 6.30 -5.22
C ASP A 152 -10.75 7.42 -4.38
N PRO A 153 -9.61 7.96 -4.83
CA PRO A 153 -8.99 9.11 -4.21
C PRO A 153 -9.96 10.28 -4.08
N ASP A 154 -9.97 10.93 -2.92
CA ASP A 154 -10.79 12.12 -2.67
C ASP A 154 -10.25 13.36 -3.41
N GLU A 155 -10.98 14.49 -3.31
CA GLU A 155 -10.60 15.74 -4.01
C GLU A 155 -9.20 16.20 -3.62
N SER A 156 -8.84 16.15 -2.34
CA SER A 156 -7.53 16.60 -1.84
C SER A 156 -6.39 15.69 -2.33
N GLU A 157 -6.64 14.39 -2.42
CA GLU A 157 -5.71 13.42 -2.98
C GLU A 157 -5.57 13.61 -4.49
N MET A 158 -6.70 13.85 -5.17
CA MET A 158 -6.70 14.10 -6.61
C MET A 158 -5.95 15.37 -6.99
N GLU A 159 -5.95 16.43 -6.17
CA GLU A 159 -5.09 17.61 -6.37
C GLU A 159 -3.60 17.23 -6.35
N ILE A 160 -3.18 16.37 -5.41
CA ILE A 160 -1.80 15.89 -5.33
C ILE A 160 -1.46 14.96 -6.51
N LEU A 161 -2.42 14.15 -6.95
CA LEU A 161 -2.22 13.14 -8.00
C LEU A 161 -2.42 13.68 -9.41
N GLN A 162 -2.98 14.89 -9.58
CA GLN A 162 -3.25 15.51 -10.88
C GLN A 162 -2.07 15.50 -11.86
N PRO A 163 -0.80 15.72 -11.43
CA PRO A 163 0.32 15.75 -12.37
C PRO A 163 0.68 14.37 -12.96
N PHE A 164 0.16 13.28 -12.42
CA PHE A 164 0.55 11.93 -12.83
C PHE A 164 -0.38 11.35 -13.90
N ASN A 165 0.18 10.49 -14.73
CA ASN A 165 -0.61 9.73 -15.69
C ASN A 165 -1.60 8.82 -14.96
N LYS A 166 -2.73 8.55 -15.64
CA LYS A 166 -3.73 7.59 -15.18
C LYS A 166 -3.69 6.36 -16.07
N ALA A 167 -3.41 5.20 -15.49
CA ALA A 167 -3.42 3.93 -16.19
C ALA A 167 -4.66 3.11 -15.84
N LYS A 168 -5.14 2.32 -16.79
CA LYS A 168 -6.19 1.32 -16.55
C LYS A 168 -5.73 -0.09 -16.89
N ILE A 169 -6.31 -1.06 -16.22
CA ILE A 169 -6.04 -2.49 -16.45
C ILE A 169 -6.99 -3.05 -17.51
N GLY A 170 -8.25 -2.66 -17.44
CA GLY A 170 -9.32 -3.13 -18.33
C GLY A 170 -10.59 -2.34 -18.12
N GLU A 171 -11.70 -2.83 -18.67
CA GLU A 171 -13.00 -2.16 -18.61
C GLU A 171 -13.79 -2.52 -17.33
N THR A 172 -13.40 -3.58 -16.63
CA THR A 172 -14.10 -4.06 -15.43
C THR A 172 -13.43 -3.50 -14.19
N SER A 173 -14.25 -2.97 -13.26
CA SER A 173 -13.79 -2.61 -11.92
C SER A 173 -13.35 -3.83 -11.13
N LEU A 174 -12.18 -3.78 -10.53
CA LEU A 174 -11.56 -4.88 -9.82
C LEU A 174 -11.16 -4.47 -8.40
N LEU A 175 -11.09 -5.44 -7.50
CA LEU A 175 -10.51 -5.24 -6.18
C LEU A 175 -9.04 -4.82 -6.29
N THR A 176 -8.58 -3.95 -5.41
CA THR A 176 -7.19 -3.46 -5.36
C THR A 176 -6.15 -4.59 -5.43
N SER A 177 -6.34 -5.66 -4.67
CA SER A 177 -5.44 -6.83 -4.70
C SER A 177 -5.43 -7.56 -6.04
N ALA A 178 -6.56 -7.61 -6.74
CA ALA A 178 -6.64 -8.19 -8.09
C ALA A 178 -5.92 -7.29 -9.11
N CYS A 179 -6.10 -5.96 -9.02
CA CYS A 179 -5.34 -5.01 -9.83
C CYS A 179 -3.82 -5.21 -9.67
N ILE A 180 -3.33 -5.33 -8.44
CA ILE A 180 -1.92 -5.56 -8.15
C ILE A 180 -1.42 -6.86 -8.81
N THR A 181 -2.20 -7.93 -8.73
CA THR A 181 -1.86 -9.22 -9.36
C THR A 181 -1.73 -9.07 -10.88
N LEU A 182 -2.66 -8.36 -11.53
CA LEU A 182 -2.61 -8.11 -12.96
C LEU A 182 -1.46 -7.19 -13.38
N ILE A 183 -1.14 -6.16 -12.58
CA ILE A 183 0.04 -5.32 -12.81
C ILE A 183 1.30 -6.18 -12.78
N HIS A 184 1.43 -7.07 -11.81
CA HIS A 184 2.55 -8.01 -11.77
C HIS A 184 2.60 -8.89 -13.01
N HIS A 185 1.46 -9.43 -13.43
CA HIS A 185 1.39 -10.27 -14.63
C HIS A 185 1.89 -9.50 -15.87
N PHE A 186 1.37 -8.31 -16.14
CA PHE A 186 1.80 -7.51 -17.28
C PHE A 186 3.30 -7.18 -17.26
N LEU A 187 3.84 -6.83 -16.09
CA LEU A 187 5.24 -6.47 -15.95
C LEU A 187 6.20 -7.67 -15.88
N ASP A 188 5.71 -8.85 -15.60
CA ASP A 188 6.49 -10.09 -15.62
C ASP A 188 6.57 -10.68 -17.05
N GLU A 189 5.68 -10.28 -17.96
CA GLU A 189 5.64 -10.67 -19.37
C GLU A 189 6.45 -9.74 -20.31
N GLU A 190 6.86 -8.54 -19.84
CA GLU A 190 7.75 -7.62 -20.57
C GLU A 190 9.23 -8.06 -20.47
#